data_5e12b3b002e829268a745d720c41e1e8
#
_entry.id   5e12b3b002e829268a745d720c41e1e8
#
_cell.length_a   1.000
_cell.length_b   1.000
_cell.length_c   1.000
_cell.angle_alpha   90.00
_cell.angle_beta   90.00
_cell.angle_gamma   90.00
#
_symmetry.space_group_name_H-M   'P 1'
#
loop_
_entity.id
_entity.type
_entity.pdbx_description
1 polymer ?
#
loop_
_entity_poly.entity_id
_entity_poly.type
_entity_poly.pdbx_seq_one_letter_code
_entity_poly.pdbx_strand_id
1 'polypeptide(L)'
;LNSCWVTNTYNAKKCPVTLAPDEELVGVIAIGYGTTDGTQHKSKSMERLCKPCSDKWFLDGMNAAVLAPTGLNRQNFFIEANGNTVSIRTKDNHPMSQINTGIVKYHFEIGAGRENLTWE
;
A
#
# COMPACT_ATOMS: atom_id res chain seq x y z
N LEU A 1 0.50 18.29 -8.18
CA LEU A 1 0.77 17.16 -9.07
C LEU A 1 -0.07 15.98 -8.60
N ASN A 2 -0.89 15.42 -9.49
CA ASN A 2 -1.74 14.27 -9.21
C ASN A 2 -1.06 12.98 -9.65
N SER A 3 -1.35 11.87 -8.97
CA SER A 3 -0.87 10.55 -9.36
C SER A 3 -1.99 9.51 -9.23
N CYS A 4 -1.91 8.47 -10.04
CA CYS A 4 -2.84 7.35 -9.98
C CYS A 4 -2.08 6.04 -10.22
N TRP A 5 -2.24 5.10 -9.29
CA TRP A 5 -1.78 3.73 -9.42
C TRP A 5 -2.77 2.91 -10.26
N VAL A 6 -2.29 2.33 -11.36
CA VAL A 6 -3.13 1.60 -12.33
C VAL A 6 -2.55 0.20 -12.54
N THR A 7 -3.35 -0.84 -12.29
CA THR A 7 -2.93 -2.24 -12.42
C THR A 7 -3.61 -3.01 -13.55
N ASN A 8 -4.86 -2.70 -13.88
CA ASN A 8 -5.67 -3.53 -14.79
C ASN A 8 -6.17 -2.83 -16.05
N THR A 9 -6.08 -1.50 -16.13
CA THR A 9 -6.70 -0.72 -17.20
C THR A 9 -5.71 -0.05 -18.13
N TYR A 10 -4.41 -0.38 -18.02
CA TYR A 10 -3.38 0.08 -18.93
C TYR A 10 -3.14 -0.92 -20.09
N ASN A 11 -2.62 -0.43 -21.20
CA ASN A 11 -2.20 -1.28 -22.31
C ASN A 11 -0.67 -1.48 -22.26
N ALA A 12 -0.24 -2.66 -21.78
CA ALA A 12 1.17 -2.99 -21.60
C ALA A 12 1.99 -2.80 -22.88
N LYS A 13 1.42 -3.09 -24.07
CA LYS A 13 2.10 -2.92 -25.37
C LYS A 13 2.40 -1.45 -25.73
N LYS A 14 1.71 -0.50 -25.07
CA LYS A 14 1.92 0.94 -25.26
C LYS A 14 2.81 1.55 -24.19
N CYS A 15 3.21 0.79 -23.19
CA CYS A 15 4.13 1.26 -22.15
C CYS A 15 5.56 1.26 -22.72
N PRO A 16 6.32 2.37 -22.62
CA PRO A 16 7.66 2.50 -23.16
C PRO A 16 8.70 1.82 -22.27
N VAL A 17 8.50 0.53 -21.99
CA VAL A 17 9.41 -0.30 -21.18
C VAL A 17 9.80 -1.54 -21.95
N THR A 18 11.06 -1.94 -21.84
CA THR A 18 11.56 -3.22 -22.34
C THR A 18 11.69 -4.16 -21.15
N LEU A 19 11.00 -5.28 -21.20
CA LEU A 19 11.02 -6.30 -20.15
C LEU A 19 11.94 -7.44 -20.57
N ALA A 20 12.67 -8.01 -19.61
CA ALA A 20 13.36 -9.28 -19.80
C ALA A 20 12.34 -10.44 -19.87
N PRO A 21 12.74 -11.66 -20.33
CA PRO A 21 11.82 -12.77 -20.49
C PRO A 21 11.13 -13.26 -19.20
N ASP A 22 11.73 -12.97 -18.03
CA ASP A 22 11.27 -13.32 -16.71
C ASP A 22 10.67 -12.15 -15.94
N GLU A 23 10.50 -10.98 -16.60
CA GLU A 23 9.89 -9.78 -16.01
C GLU A 23 8.44 -9.60 -16.45
N GLU A 24 7.63 -9.11 -15.55
CA GLU A 24 6.23 -8.75 -15.78
C GLU A 24 5.96 -7.30 -15.37
N LEU A 25 5.21 -6.56 -16.19
CA LEU A 25 4.73 -5.23 -15.85
C LEU A 25 3.50 -5.34 -14.95
N VAL A 26 3.67 -5.18 -13.65
CA VAL A 26 2.59 -5.35 -12.65
C VAL A 26 1.68 -4.13 -12.50
N GLY A 27 2.08 -2.97 -13.02
CA GLY A 27 1.29 -1.75 -12.96
C GLY A 27 2.05 -0.53 -13.48
N VAL A 28 1.34 0.57 -13.59
CA VAL A 28 1.88 1.86 -13.99
C VAL A 28 1.40 2.95 -13.05
N ILE A 29 2.17 4.02 -12.94
CA ILE A 29 1.76 5.22 -12.21
C ILE A 29 1.58 6.33 -13.24
N ALA A 30 0.32 6.78 -13.43
CA ALA A 30 0.04 7.98 -14.19
C ALA A 30 0.32 9.21 -13.32
N ILE A 31 1.10 10.16 -13.83
CA ILE A 31 1.48 11.39 -13.12
C ILE A 31 1.18 12.59 -14.03
N GLY A 32 0.56 13.62 -13.47
CA GLY A 32 0.26 14.83 -14.24
C GLY A 32 -0.48 15.89 -13.44
N TYR A 33 -0.82 16.97 -14.10
CA TYR A 33 -1.67 18.01 -13.53
C TYR A 33 -3.12 17.70 -13.90
N GLY A 34 -3.93 17.37 -12.88
CA GLY A 34 -5.37 17.11 -13.06
C GLY A 34 -6.16 18.41 -13.19
N THR A 35 -7.39 18.28 -13.66
CA THR A 35 -8.35 19.39 -13.69
C THR A 35 -8.95 19.70 -12.32
N THR A 36 -8.71 18.82 -11.34
CA THR A 36 -9.15 18.94 -9.94
C THR A 36 -8.06 18.46 -9.02
N ASP A 37 -8.12 18.82 -7.74
CA ASP A 37 -7.18 18.35 -6.71
C ASP A 37 -7.45 16.91 -6.23
N GLY A 38 -8.38 16.22 -6.90
CA GLY A 38 -8.78 14.87 -6.53
C GLY A 38 -9.82 14.84 -5.41
N THR A 39 -10.03 13.65 -4.86
CA THR A 39 -10.97 13.42 -3.76
C THR A 39 -10.22 12.87 -2.55
N GLN A 40 -10.63 13.26 -1.36
CA GLN A 40 -10.04 12.74 -0.12
C GLN A 40 -10.13 11.21 -0.09
N HIS A 41 -9.03 10.56 0.27
CA HIS A 41 -8.95 9.12 0.44
C HIS A 41 -9.92 8.64 1.53
N LYS A 42 -10.71 7.61 1.22
CA LYS A 42 -11.64 6.98 2.18
C LYS A 42 -10.96 5.78 2.83
N SER A 43 -10.63 5.89 4.10
CA SER A 43 -10.01 4.80 4.87
C SER A 43 -11.04 4.02 5.67
N LYS A 44 -10.81 2.72 5.86
CA LYS A 44 -11.50 1.92 6.87
C LYS A 44 -11.08 2.37 8.27
N SER A 45 -11.89 2.05 9.28
CA SER A 45 -11.51 2.33 10.67
C SER A 45 -10.31 1.49 11.12
N MET A 46 -9.53 2.02 12.06
CA MET A 46 -8.31 1.36 12.56
C MET A 46 -8.59 -0.03 13.13
N GLU A 47 -9.72 -0.22 13.84
CA GLU A 47 -10.10 -1.52 14.43
C GLU A 47 -10.28 -2.63 13.37
N ARG A 48 -10.54 -2.24 12.12
CA ARG A 48 -10.66 -3.18 10.99
C ARG A 48 -9.34 -3.49 10.31
N LEU A 49 -8.32 -2.69 10.55
CA LEU A 49 -7.04 -2.72 9.83
C LEU A 49 -5.86 -3.10 10.72
N CYS A 50 -5.97 -2.96 12.04
CA CYS A 50 -4.90 -3.37 12.96
C CYS A 50 -5.44 -3.82 14.31
N LYS A 51 -4.58 -4.56 15.03
CA LYS A 51 -4.76 -4.81 16.45
C LYS A 51 -4.47 -3.52 17.23
N PRO A 52 -5.25 -3.19 18.27
CA PRO A 52 -4.98 -2.01 19.10
C PRO A 52 -3.53 -2.01 19.63
N CYS A 53 -2.84 -0.91 19.43
CA CYS A 53 -1.50 -0.64 19.93
C CYS A 53 -1.40 0.85 20.27
N SER A 54 -0.80 1.19 21.40
CA SER A 54 -0.68 2.58 21.88
C SER A 54 0.66 3.23 21.55
N ASP A 55 1.61 2.46 20.99
CA ASP A 55 2.93 2.97 20.68
C ASP A 55 2.85 4.01 19.55
N LYS A 56 3.46 5.16 19.79
CA LYS A 56 3.40 6.28 18.85
C LYS A 56 3.90 5.90 17.45
N TRP A 57 5.02 5.19 17.38
CA TRP A 57 5.58 4.77 16.09
C TRP A 57 4.61 3.89 15.30
N PHE A 58 3.89 2.98 16.00
CA PHE A 58 2.89 2.11 15.36
C PHE A 58 1.70 2.92 14.83
N LEU A 59 1.21 3.87 15.62
CA LEU A 59 0.11 4.75 15.21
C LEU A 59 0.50 5.63 14.02
N ASP A 60 1.71 6.18 14.01
CA ASP A 60 2.24 6.95 12.88
C ASP A 60 2.36 6.06 11.63
N GLY A 61 2.85 4.82 11.79
CA GLY A 61 2.89 3.82 10.73
C GLY A 61 1.51 3.50 10.17
N MET A 62 0.52 3.28 11.03
CA MET A 62 -0.85 3.02 10.61
C MET A 62 -1.49 4.21 9.89
N ASN A 63 -1.25 5.44 10.37
CA ASN A 63 -1.73 6.65 9.72
C ASN A 63 -1.19 6.79 8.29
N ALA A 64 0.03 6.38 8.05
CA ALA A 64 0.60 6.33 6.70
C ALA A 64 0.06 5.12 5.88
N ALA A 65 -0.05 3.95 6.50
CA ALA A 65 -0.52 2.72 5.85
C ALA A 65 -1.95 2.84 5.30
N VAL A 66 -2.84 3.56 5.99
CA VAL A 66 -4.22 3.75 5.52
C VAL A 66 -4.33 4.63 4.26
N LEU A 67 -3.27 5.36 3.92
CA LEU A 67 -3.17 6.14 2.69
C LEU A 67 -2.59 5.35 1.52
N ALA A 68 -2.11 4.14 1.75
CA ALA A 68 -1.55 3.28 0.71
C ALA A 68 -2.58 2.99 -0.39
N PRO A 69 -2.25 3.21 -1.67
CA PRO A 69 -3.14 2.86 -2.77
C PRO A 69 -3.28 1.34 -2.86
N THR A 70 -4.48 0.84 -2.65
CA THR A 70 -4.82 -0.58 -2.81
C THR A 70 -5.81 -0.76 -3.94
N GLY A 71 -5.77 -1.90 -4.63
CA GLY A 71 -6.66 -2.18 -5.75
C GLY A 71 -8.13 -1.96 -5.36
N LEU A 72 -8.83 -1.11 -6.11
CA LEU A 72 -10.22 -0.68 -5.84
C LEU A 72 -10.44 -0.14 -4.41
N ASN A 73 -9.39 0.38 -3.78
CA ASN A 73 -9.39 0.85 -2.38
C ASN A 73 -9.94 -0.20 -1.39
N ARG A 74 -9.68 -1.48 -1.65
CA ARG A 74 -10.21 -2.58 -0.81
C ARG A 74 -9.63 -2.59 0.59
N GLN A 75 -8.40 -2.07 0.79
CA GLN A 75 -7.71 -2.06 2.08
C GLN A 75 -7.83 -3.42 2.78
N ASN A 76 -7.44 -4.48 2.05
CA ASN A 76 -7.62 -5.88 2.48
C ASN A 76 -6.38 -6.38 3.22
N PHE A 77 -5.99 -5.65 4.26
CA PHE A 77 -4.85 -5.98 5.12
C PHE A 77 -5.24 -5.87 6.59
N PHE A 78 -4.43 -6.51 7.44
CA PHE A 78 -4.51 -6.37 8.88
C PHE A 78 -3.10 -6.42 9.46
N ILE A 79 -2.74 -5.43 10.28
CA ILE A 79 -1.40 -5.27 10.87
C ILE A 79 -1.45 -5.51 12.37
N GLU A 80 -0.50 -6.27 12.87
CA GLU A 80 -0.32 -6.52 14.30
C GLU A 80 1.13 -6.26 14.69
N ALA A 81 1.35 -5.74 15.90
CA ALA A 81 2.68 -5.61 16.48
C ALA A 81 2.78 -6.40 17.78
N ASN A 82 3.94 -7.01 17.99
CA ASN A 82 4.36 -7.64 19.23
C ASN A 82 5.76 -7.10 19.57
N GLY A 83 5.82 -6.13 20.50
CA GLY A 83 7.01 -5.30 20.63
C GLY A 83 7.32 -4.63 19.31
N ASN A 84 8.55 -4.70 18.84
CA ASN A 84 8.99 -4.12 17.56
C ASN A 84 8.80 -5.06 16.36
N THR A 85 8.30 -6.27 16.57
CA THR A 85 8.00 -7.22 15.49
C THR A 85 6.61 -6.97 14.97
N VAL A 86 6.51 -6.66 13.68
CA VAL A 86 5.26 -6.35 12.99
C VAL A 86 4.92 -7.43 11.99
N SER A 87 3.71 -7.89 11.99
CA SER A 87 3.18 -8.78 10.95
C SER A 87 2.04 -8.12 10.20
N ILE A 88 1.91 -8.50 8.92
CA ILE A 88 0.80 -8.08 8.07
C ILE A 88 0.21 -9.30 7.39
N ARG A 89 -1.11 -9.41 7.41
CA ARG A 89 -1.84 -10.46 6.71
C ARG A 89 -2.91 -9.89 5.79
N THR A 90 -3.17 -10.60 4.71
CA THR A 90 -4.30 -10.33 3.82
C THR A 90 -5.40 -11.35 4.04
N LYS A 91 -6.61 -11.03 3.62
CA LYS A 91 -7.76 -11.94 3.71
C LYS A 91 -7.82 -12.97 2.58
N ASP A 92 -6.99 -12.82 1.57
CA ASP A 92 -6.91 -13.71 0.41
C ASP A 92 -5.46 -13.81 -0.10
N ASN A 93 -5.20 -14.82 -0.94
CA ASN A 93 -3.89 -15.06 -1.55
C ASN A 93 -3.82 -14.60 -3.00
N HIS A 94 -4.69 -13.71 -3.42
CA HIS A 94 -4.66 -13.19 -4.79
C HIS A 94 -3.35 -12.43 -5.05
N PRO A 95 -2.70 -12.57 -6.23
CA PRO A 95 -1.44 -11.88 -6.54
C PRO A 95 -1.50 -10.37 -6.30
N MET A 96 -2.63 -9.73 -6.64
CA MET A 96 -2.83 -8.30 -6.36
C MET A 96 -2.83 -7.96 -4.87
N SER A 97 -3.26 -8.87 -4.00
CA SER A 97 -3.21 -8.66 -2.55
C SER A 97 -1.77 -8.67 -2.04
N GLN A 98 -0.89 -9.46 -2.65
CA GLN A 98 0.55 -9.45 -2.33
C GLN A 98 1.20 -8.13 -2.72
N ILE A 99 0.90 -7.61 -3.92
CA ILE A 99 1.39 -6.29 -4.37
C ILE A 99 0.88 -5.19 -3.44
N ASN A 100 -0.42 -5.19 -3.13
CA ASN A 100 -1.01 -4.24 -2.20
C ASN A 100 -0.35 -4.30 -0.82
N THR A 101 -0.01 -5.51 -0.33
CA THR A 101 0.70 -5.70 0.94
C THR A 101 2.07 -5.04 0.93
N GLY A 102 2.83 -5.18 -0.17
CA GLY A 102 4.13 -4.51 -0.34
C GLY A 102 4.00 -2.99 -0.27
N ILE A 103 2.99 -2.42 -0.94
CA ILE A 103 2.72 -0.98 -0.91
C ILE A 103 2.37 -0.53 0.51
N VAL A 104 1.50 -1.27 1.21
CA VAL A 104 1.09 -0.96 2.58
C VAL A 104 2.26 -1.06 3.55
N LYS A 105 3.11 -2.09 3.43
CA LYS A 105 4.35 -2.23 4.24
C LYS A 105 5.24 -1.00 4.09
N TYR A 106 5.48 -0.57 2.86
CA TYR A 106 6.34 0.59 2.60
C TYR A 106 5.76 1.89 3.18
N HIS A 107 4.46 2.11 3.03
CA HIS A 107 3.79 3.25 3.67
C HIS A 107 3.91 3.21 5.19
N PHE A 108 3.68 2.03 5.78
CA PHE A 108 3.83 1.84 7.22
C PHE A 108 5.25 2.16 7.69
N GLU A 109 6.28 1.67 6.99
CA GLU A 109 7.70 1.95 7.30
C GLU A 109 8.00 3.46 7.27
N ILE A 110 7.45 4.18 6.28
CA ILE A 110 7.65 5.64 6.18
C ILE A 110 7.06 6.36 7.41
N GLY A 111 5.87 5.94 7.85
CA GLY A 111 5.22 6.56 9.00
C GLY A 111 5.83 6.16 10.34
N ALA A 112 6.16 4.88 10.49
CA ALA A 112 6.69 4.32 11.73
C ALA A 112 8.16 4.67 12.01
N GLY A 113 8.94 4.95 10.96
CA GLY A 113 10.39 4.92 11.00
C GLY A 113 10.90 3.47 10.93
N ARG A 114 11.65 3.16 9.87
CA ARG A 114 12.11 1.79 9.58
C ARG A 114 12.97 1.18 10.68
N GLU A 115 13.65 2.03 11.43
CA GLU A 115 14.49 1.65 12.58
C GLU A 115 13.69 1.15 13.79
N ASN A 116 12.39 1.44 13.86
CA ASN A 116 11.53 1.10 14.99
C ASN A 116 10.88 -0.28 14.87
N LEU A 117 11.02 -0.96 13.74
CA LEU A 117 10.31 -2.20 13.48
C LEU A 117 11.13 -3.26 12.73
N THR A 118 10.71 -4.50 12.90
CA THR A 118 11.15 -5.64 12.09
C THR A 118 9.92 -6.38 11.57
N TRP A 119 9.87 -6.68 10.29
CA TRP A 119 8.79 -7.50 9.71
C TRP A 119 9.02 -8.98 9.99
N GLU A 120 7.96 -9.65 10.39
CA GLU A 120 7.86 -11.11 10.45
C GLU A 120 7.63 -11.71 9.07
#